data_eacf3a0574296580fe28e059fe9a7696
#
_entry.id   eacf3a0574296580fe28e059fe9a7696
#
_cell.length_a   1.000
_cell.length_b   1.000
_cell.length_c   1.000
_cell.angle_alpha   90.00
_cell.angle_beta   90.00
_cell.angle_gamma   90.00
#
_symmetry.space_group_name_H-M   'P 1'
#
loop_
_entity.id
_entity.type
_entity.pdbx_description
1 polymer ?
#
loop_
_entity_poly.entity_id
_entity_poly.type
_entity_poly.pdbx_seq_one_letter_code
_entity_poly.pdbx_strand_id
1 'polypeptide(L)'
;LERYARIRDKARKESAAKRVFRKYGWEVPEERTYDNETSHIEETGNHALLPFVQLNQASNPEKDFVAYLEQNSQYIDWWYKNGDKGKQHYAIEYTTGDEQAKSLFYVDFVIRMKNGHIYLFDTKSIGSDVFASDKHNALLQYIKENTTEEQPLYGGVILRKDENWLFSPLPIKNTTDTLNWNCFYPQNA
;
A
#
# COMPACT_ATOMS: atom_id res chain seq x y z
N LEU A 1 35.16 -2.08 2.33
CA LEU A 1 33.68 -2.24 2.37
C LEU A 1 33.03 -1.24 3.32
N GLU A 2 33.51 -1.05 4.55
CA GLU A 2 32.96 -0.10 5.54
C GLU A 2 32.98 1.37 5.07
N ARG A 3 34.07 1.80 4.39
CA ARG A 3 34.16 3.16 3.85
C ARG A 3 33.11 3.43 2.77
N TYR A 4 32.82 2.45 1.93
CA TYR A 4 31.76 2.56 0.90
C TYR A 4 30.37 2.64 1.54
N ALA A 5 30.10 1.81 2.55
CA ALA A 5 28.85 1.85 3.29
C ALA A 5 28.60 3.24 3.93
N ARG A 6 29.63 3.80 4.60
CA ARG A 6 29.54 5.15 5.21
C ARG A 6 29.29 6.26 4.18
N ILE A 7 29.95 6.21 3.00
CA ILE A 7 29.74 7.19 1.93
C ILE A 7 28.32 7.08 1.36
N ARG A 8 27.85 5.85 1.13
CA ARG A 8 26.49 5.59 0.64
C ARG A 8 25.43 6.09 1.62
N ASP A 9 25.61 5.81 2.91
CA ASP A 9 24.65 6.21 3.95
C ASP A 9 24.66 7.74 4.16
N LYS A 10 25.83 8.38 4.08
CA LYS A 10 25.92 9.83 4.08
C LYS A 10 25.20 10.46 2.88
N ALA A 11 25.43 9.92 1.66
CA ALA A 11 24.75 10.39 0.45
C ALA A 11 23.23 10.18 0.51
N ARG A 12 22.76 9.08 1.11
CA ARG A 12 21.33 8.83 1.36
C ARG A 12 20.74 9.85 2.33
N LYS A 13 21.42 10.14 3.44
CA LYS A 13 20.98 11.15 4.43
C LYS A 13 20.92 12.55 3.81
N GLU A 14 21.94 12.96 3.05
CA GLU A 14 21.98 14.26 2.36
C GLU A 14 20.91 14.35 1.26
N SER A 15 20.65 13.26 0.54
CA SER A 15 19.57 13.19 -0.46
C SER A 15 18.19 13.25 0.18
N ALA A 16 17.98 12.57 1.31
CA ALA A 16 16.73 12.61 2.05
C ALA A 16 16.43 14.03 2.61
N ALA A 17 17.45 14.70 3.14
CA ALA A 17 17.31 16.07 3.66
C ALA A 17 16.96 17.12 2.59
N LYS A 18 17.27 16.84 1.31
CA LYS A 18 16.98 17.74 0.17
C LYS A 18 15.64 17.44 -0.51
N ARG A 19 14.92 16.40 -0.12
CA ARG A 19 13.62 16.06 -0.73
C ARG A 19 12.56 17.03 -0.24
N VAL A 20 12.22 17.97 -1.09
CA VAL A 20 11.03 18.82 -0.90
C VAL A 20 9.83 18.03 -1.40
N PHE A 21 9.06 17.47 -0.48
CA PHE A 21 7.79 16.82 -0.83
C PHE A 21 6.77 17.93 -1.12
N ARG A 22 6.38 18.06 -2.38
CA ARG A 22 5.27 18.93 -2.74
C ARG A 22 3.96 18.15 -2.53
N LYS A 23 3.00 18.72 -1.83
CA LYS A 23 1.62 18.23 -1.78
C LYS A 23 0.98 18.43 -3.17
N TYR A 24 1.19 17.50 -4.07
CA TYR A 24 0.40 17.40 -5.29
C TYR A 24 -0.66 16.33 -5.07
N GLY A 25 -1.86 16.56 -5.59
CA GLY A 25 -2.83 15.49 -5.74
C GLY A 25 -2.21 14.35 -6.55
N TRP A 26 -2.41 13.12 -6.11
CA TRP A 26 -2.03 11.96 -6.90
C TRP A 26 -3.19 11.59 -7.82
N GLU A 27 -2.86 11.29 -9.05
CA GLU A 27 -3.81 10.82 -10.06
C GLU A 27 -3.36 9.43 -10.52
N VAL A 28 -4.33 8.55 -10.76
CA VAL A 28 -4.03 7.23 -11.33
C VAL A 28 -3.44 7.45 -12.73
N PRO A 29 -2.29 6.86 -13.05
CA PRO A 29 -1.71 6.98 -14.38
C PRO A 29 -2.68 6.46 -15.45
N GLU A 30 -2.90 7.23 -16.50
CA GLU A 30 -3.73 6.82 -17.65
C GLU A 30 -3.12 5.62 -18.38
N GLU A 31 -1.79 5.52 -18.40
CA GLU A 31 -1.04 4.48 -19.07
C GLU A 31 0.06 3.91 -18.17
N ARG A 32 0.30 2.61 -18.30
CA ARG A 32 1.47 1.94 -17.73
C ARG A 32 2.19 1.14 -18.81
N THR A 33 3.50 1.32 -18.88
CA THR A 33 4.35 0.51 -19.76
C THR A 33 4.86 -0.69 -18.98
N TYR A 34 4.71 -1.88 -19.55
CA TYR A 34 5.23 -3.14 -19.05
C TYR A 34 6.26 -3.70 -20.01
N ASP A 35 7.29 -4.32 -19.46
CA ASP A 35 8.24 -5.10 -20.21
C ASP A 35 7.74 -6.56 -20.28
N ASN A 36 7.34 -6.98 -21.45
CA ASN A 36 6.78 -8.32 -21.67
C ASN A 36 7.81 -9.45 -21.47
N GLU A 37 9.11 -9.16 -21.54
CA GLU A 37 10.16 -10.19 -21.37
C GLU A 37 10.43 -10.47 -19.89
N THR A 38 10.26 -9.47 -19.04
CA THR A 38 10.61 -9.56 -17.61
C THR A 38 9.41 -9.48 -16.68
N SER A 39 8.23 -9.12 -17.18
CA SER A 39 7.03 -8.91 -16.38
C SER A 39 6.01 -10.02 -16.58
N HIS A 40 5.59 -10.64 -15.48
CA HIS A 40 4.39 -11.47 -15.47
C HIS A 40 3.17 -10.55 -15.35
N ILE A 41 2.39 -10.48 -16.44
CA ILE A 41 1.21 -9.62 -16.55
C ILE A 41 -0.02 -10.51 -16.63
N GLU A 42 -0.99 -10.25 -15.77
CA GLU A 42 -2.30 -10.92 -15.83
C GLU A 42 -3.38 -9.91 -16.22
N GLU A 43 -4.30 -10.36 -17.05
CA GLU A 43 -5.52 -9.60 -17.33
C GLU A 43 -6.32 -9.44 -16.04
N THR A 44 -6.78 -8.24 -15.78
CA THR A 44 -7.67 -7.97 -14.67
C THR A 44 -9.11 -8.11 -15.15
N GLY A 45 -9.95 -8.58 -14.25
CA GLY A 45 -11.36 -8.77 -14.53
C GLY A 45 -12.17 -7.51 -14.26
N ASN A 46 -13.07 -7.62 -13.32
CA ASN A 46 -14.08 -6.60 -13.05
C ASN A 46 -13.56 -5.49 -12.15
N HIS A 47 -13.90 -4.25 -12.51
CA HIS A 47 -13.66 -3.06 -11.68
C HIS A 47 -12.19 -2.68 -11.42
N ALA A 48 -11.21 -3.36 -12.02
CA ALA A 48 -9.85 -2.85 -12.01
C ALA A 48 -9.73 -1.61 -12.91
N LEU A 49 -9.06 -0.57 -12.42
CA LEU A 49 -8.86 0.66 -13.22
C LEU A 49 -7.97 0.45 -14.44
N LEU A 50 -7.05 -0.50 -14.37
CA LEU A 50 -6.19 -0.88 -15.49
C LEU A 50 -6.53 -2.30 -15.94
N PRO A 51 -6.50 -2.57 -17.25
CA PRO A 51 -6.87 -3.88 -17.79
C PRO A 51 -5.87 -4.99 -17.48
N PHE A 52 -4.70 -4.63 -16.94
CA PHE A 52 -3.63 -5.57 -16.61
C PHE A 52 -3.02 -5.24 -15.25
N VAL A 53 -2.59 -6.26 -14.56
CA VAL A 53 -1.82 -6.14 -13.32
C VAL A 53 -0.47 -6.86 -13.46
N GLN A 54 0.59 -6.23 -12.99
CA GLN A 54 1.93 -6.81 -12.95
C GLN A 54 2.13 -7.55 -11.63
N LEU A 55 2.39 -8.86 -11.69
CA LEU A 55 2.52 -9.75 -10.54
C LEU A 55 3.88 -10.46 -10.41
N ASN A 56 4.84 -10.17 -11.29
CA ASN A 56 6.13 -10.86 -11.29
C ASN A 56 6.95 -10.67 -10.01
N GLN A 57 6.81 -9.51 -9.36
CA GLN A 57 7.44 -9.21 -8.07
C GLN A 57 6.43 -9.17 -6.91
N ALA A 58 5.16 -9.44 -7.21
CA ALA A 58 4.12 -9.46 -6.20
C ALA A 58 4.33 -10.62 -5.23
N SER A 59 4.19 -10.33 -3.95
CA SER A 59 4.16 -11.35 -2.89
C SER A 59 2.91 -12.23 -3.01
N ASN A 60 2.92 -13.41 -2.37
CA ASN A 60 1.73 -14.25 -2.33
C ASN A 60 0.51 -13.51 -1.74
N PRO A 61 0.62 -12.73 -0.63
CA PRO A 61 -0.49 -11.92 -0.14
C PRO A 61 -1.08 -10.96 -1.18
N GLU A 62 -0.24 -10.31 -2.01
CA GLU A 62 -0.74 -9.41 -3.05
C GLU A 62 -1.54 -10.16 -4.13
N LYS A 63 -1.04 -11.33 -4.58
CA LYS A 63 -1.75 -12.18 -5.56
C LYS A 63 -3.08 -12.68 -5.02
N ASP A 64 -3.08 -13.17 -3.79
CA ASP A 64 -4.29 -13.64 -3.10
C ASP A 64 -5.30 -12.50 -2.91
N PHE A 65 -4.80 -11.28 -2.66
CA PHE A 65 -5.66 -10.12 -2.48
C PHE A 65 -6.30 -9.66 -3.79
N VAL A 66 -5.57 -9.71 -4.92
CA VAL A 66 -6.16 -9.49 -6.25
C VAL A 66 -7.32 -10.46 -6.48
N ALA A 67 -7.09 -11.75 -6.26
CA ALA A 67 -8.14 -12.76 -6.41
C ALA A 67 -9.36 -12.48 -5.49
N TYR A 68 -9.11 -12.02 -4.27
CA TYR A 68 -10.18 -11.64 -3.34
C TYR A 68 -10.98 -10.43 -3.82
N LEU A 69 -10.32 -9.40 -4.36
CA LEU A 69 -11.00 -8.22 -4.93
C LEU A 69 -11.87 -8.60 -6.14
N GLU A 70 -11.36 -9.44 -7.03
CA GLU A 70 -12.11 -9.94 -8.20
C GLU A 70 -13.37 -10.73 -7.78
N GLN A 71 -13.24 -11.61 -6.78
CA GLN A 71 -14.36 -12.38 -6.23
C GLN A 71 -15.44 -11.51 -5.57
N ASN A 72 -15.07 -10.32 -5.11
CA ASN A 72 -15.96 -9.38 -4.42
C ASN A 72 -16.30 -8.13 -5.25
N SER A 73 -16.07 -8.18 -6.55
CA SER A 73 -16.22 -7.04 -7.47
C SER A 73 -17.60 -6.40 -7.44
N GLN A 74 -18.67 -7.16 -7.07
CA GLN A 74 -20.04 -6.61 -6.95
C GLN A 74 -20.18 -5.51 -5.88
N TYR A 75 -19.27 -5.40 -4.92
CA TYR A 75 -19.26 -4.36 -3.87
C TYR A 75 -18.29 -3.22 -4.16
N ILE A 76 -17.39 -3.41 -5.13
CA ILE A 76 -16.30 -2.50 -5.48
C ILE A 76 -16.73 -1.63 -6.67
N ASP A 77 -16.49 -0.33 -6.58
CA ASP A 77 -16.64 0.60 -7.70
C ASP A 77 -15.45 0.45 -8.64
N TRP A 78 -14.24 0.58 -8.07
CA TRP A 78 -12.98 0.28 -8.77
C TRP A 78 -11.85 -0.04 -7.79
N TRP A 79 -10.82 -0.71 -8.28
CA TRP A 79 -9.57 -0.91 -7.56
C TRP A 79 -8.34 -0.69 -8.45
N TYR A 80 -7.24 -0.36 -7.82
CA TYR A 80 -5.97 -0.08 -8.47
C TYR A 80 -4.84 -0.76 -7.71
N LYS A 81 -4.04 -1.58 -8.42
CA LYS A 81 -2.76 -2.11 -7.90
C LYS A 81 -1.70 -1.07 -8.16
N ASN A 82 -1.15 -0.50 -7.11
CA ASN A 82 -0.10 0.48 -7.18
C ASN A 82 1.25 -0.18 -7.54
N GLY A 83 2.26 0.62 -7.87
CA GLY A 83 3.62 0.14 -8.11
C GLY A 83 4.55 0.49 -6.96
N ASP A 84 5.72 -0.16 -6.97
CA ASP A 84 6.66 -0.12 -5.84
C ASP A 84 7.66 1.03 -5.92
N LYS A 85 7.82 1.67 -7.07
CA LYS A 85 8.82 2.72 -7.30
C LYS A 85 8.38 3.67 -8.40
N GLY A 86 8.75 4.93 -8.25
CA GLY A 86 8.56 5.94 -9.28
C GLY A 86 7.59 7.04 -8.88
N LYS A 87 7.69 8.19 -9.56
CA LYS A 87 6.92 9.40 -9.22
C LYS A 87 5.44 9.29 -9.56
N GLN A 88 5.08 8.38 -10.45
CA GLN A 88 3.71 8.12 -10.90
C GLN A 88 2.91 7.28 -9.91
N HIS A 89 3.55 6.67 -8.92
CA HIS A 89 2.88 5.81 -7.95
C HIS A 89 2.55 6.55 -6.66
N TYR A 90 1.46 6.14 -6.04
CA TYR A 90 1.01 6.67 -4.78
C TYR A 90 1.94 6.27 -3.64
N ALA A 91 2.53 7.26 -2.98
CA ALA A 91 3.49 7.06 -1.92
C ALA A 91 3.16 7.87 -0.68
N ILE A 92 3.44 7.29 0.48
CA ILE A 92 3.26 7.90 1.79
C ILE A 92 4.63 8.04 2.47
N GLU A 93 4.88 9.20 3.05
CA GLU A 93 6.07 9.42 3.86
C GLU A 93 5.92 8.75 5.22
N TYR A 94 6.95 8.05 5.65
CA TYR A 94 7.04 7.50 7.00
C TYR A 94 8.43 7.72 7.58
N THR A 95 8.52 7.65 8.90
CA THR A 95 9.78 7.78 9.63
C THR A 95 10.15 6.43 10.21
N THR A 96 11.37 5.98 9.98
CA THR A 96 11.86 4.71 10.51
C THR A 96 12.62 4.90 11.80
N GLY A 97 12.22 4.18 12.85
CA GLY A 97 12.96 3.96 14.09
C GLY A 97 13.62 5.19 14.72
N ASP A 98 14.73 4.94 15.42
CA ASP A 98 15.46 5.96 16.19
C ASP A 98 16.20 7.02 15.33
N GLU A 99 16.37 6.77 14.04
CA GLU A 99 17.14 7.67 13.15
C GLU A 99 16.34 8.84 12.61
N GLN A 100 15.04 8.91 12.84
CA GLN A 100 14.11 9.90 12.26
C GLN A 100 14.30 10.10 10.74
N ALA A 101 14.78 9.09 10.06
CA ALA A 101 15.02 9.14 8.64
C ALA A 101 13.68 9.04 7.91
N LYS A 102 13.36 10.07 7.12
CA LYS A 102 12.17 10.06 6.26
C LYS A 102 12.36 9.13 5.08
N SER A 103 11.40 8.25 4.88
CA SER A 103 11.34 7.31 3.78
C SER A 103 9.97 7.36 3.11
N LEU A 104 9.87 6.85 1.89
CA LEU A 104 8.59 6.66 1.20
C LEU A 104 8.26 5.18 1.17
N PHE A 105 7.01 4.85 1.42
CA PHE A 105 6.48 3.55 1.04
C PHE A 105 5.29 3.73 0.10
N TYR A 106 5.04 2.72 -0.69
CA TYR A 106 3.99 2.69 -1.69
C TYR A 106 2.94 1.70 -1.21
N VAL A 107 1.71 2.18 -0.96
CA VAL A 107 0.61 1.27 -0.63
C VAL A 107 0.37 0.33 -1.81
N ASP A 108 0.06 -0.91 -1.55
CA ASP A 108 -0.14 -1.90 -2.62
C ASP A 108 -1.43 -1.66 -3.40
N PHE A 109 -2.50 -1.27 -2.69
CA PHE A 109 -3.83 -1.15 -3.28
C PHE A 109 -4.56 0.13 -2.87
N VAL A 110 -5.26 0.71 -3.85
CA VAL A 110 -6.26 1.75 -3.65
C VAL A 110 -7.59 1.18 -4.14
N ILE A 111 -8.62 1.19 -3.29
CA ILE A 111 -9.91 0.55 -3.58
C ILE A 111 -11.02 1.53 -3.28
N ARG A 112 -11.89 1.79 -4.24
CA ARG A 112 -13.12 2.54 -4.01
C ARG A 112 -14.30 1.58 -3.94
N MET A 113 -15.05 1.66 -2.87
CA MET A 113 -16.26 0.90 -2.67
C MET A 113 -17.46 1.62 -3.30
N LYS A 114 -18.53 0.91 -3.60
CA LYS A 114 -19.77 1.50 -4.19
C LYS A 114 -20.46 2.53 -3.29
N ASN A 115 -20.21 2.47 -1.98
CA ASN A 115 -20.70 3.50 -1.05
C ASN A 115 -19.82 4.77 -1.01
N GLY A 116 -18.75 4.85 -1.82
CA GLY A 116 -17.85 5.98 -1.90
C GLY A 116 -16.64 5.91 -0.97
N HIS A 117 -16.58 4.97 -0.04
CA HIS A 117 -15.42 4.78 0.84
C HIS A 117 -14.18 4.38 0.03
N ILE A 118 -13.01 4.92 0.40
CA ILE A 118 -11.74 4.55 -0.21
C ILE A 118 -10.86 3.85 0.81
N TYR A 119 -10.35 2.70 0.42
CA TYR A 119 -9.40 1.91 1.21
C TYR A 119 -8.01 1.96 0.61
N LEU A 120 -7.02 2.19 1.48
CA LEU A 120 -5.59 2.18 1.18
C LEU A 120 -4.95 1.01 1.92
N PHE A 121 -4.52 -0.02 1.21
CA PHE A 121 -3.96 -1.21 1.84
C PHE A 121 -2.53 -1.50 1.41
N ASP A 122 -1.72 -1.89 2.39
CA ASP A 122 -0.38 -2.46 2.24
C ASP A 122 -0.44 -3.94 2.69
N THR A 123 -0.32 -4.87 1.75
CA THR A 123 -0.47 -6.30 2.04
C THR A 123 0.78 -6.86 2.68
N LYS A 124 0.62 -7.68 3.72
CA LYS A 124 1.74 -8.30 4.44
C LYS A 124 1.45 -9.75 4.79
N SER A 125 2.52 -10.54 4.90
CA SER A 125 2.47 -11.80 5.65
C SER A 125 2.68 -11.53 7.12
N ILE A 126 2.17 -12.40 7.97
CA ILE A 126 2.35 -12.29 9.43
C ILE A 126 3.85 -12.29 9.75
N GLY A 127 4.32 -11.25 10.42
CA GLY A 127 5.72 -11.13 10.87
C GLY A 127 6.77 -10.88 9.77
N SER A 128 6.36 -10.54 8.54
CA SER A 128 7.27 -10.48 7.38
C SER A 128 8.08 -9.18 7.24
N ASP A 129 7.67 -8.09 7.87
CA ASP A 129 8.30 -6.77 7.68
C ASP A 129 8.54 -6.10 9.04
N VAL A 130 9.81 -5.85 9.36
CA VAL A 130 10.22 -5.15 10.60
C VAL A 130 9.70 -3.71 10.68
N PHE A 131 9.45 -3.08 9.53
CA PHE A 131 8.93 -1.72 9.45
C PHE A 131 7.42 -1.65 9.19
N ALA A 132 6.72 -2.78 9.25
CA ALA A 132 5.28 -2.82 9.00
C ALA A 132 4.49 -1.92 9.95
N SER A 133 4.90 -1.85 11.23
CA SER A 133 4.27 -0.95 12.22
C SER A 133 4.48 0.53 11.87
N ASP A 134 5.68 0.92 11.47
CA ASP A 134 5.99 2.31 11.12
C ASP A 134 5.20 2.76 9.89
N LYS A 135 5.17 1.91 8.85
CA LYS A 135 4.37 2.15 7.64
C LYS A 135 2.88 2.22 7.93
N HIS A 136 2.37 1.28 8.73
CA HIS A 136 0.98 1.24 9.13
C HIS A 136 0.57 2.51 9.90
N ASN A 137 1.36 2.90 10.91
CA ASN A 137 1.06 4.05 11.73
C ASN A 137 1.13 5.36 10.92
N ALA A 138 2.06 5.46 9.98
CA ALA A 138 2.13 6.59 9.05
C ALA A 138 0.92 6.63 8.09
N LEU A 139 0.47 5.46 7.60
CA LEU A 139 -0.73 5.36 6.77
C LEU A 139 -1.99 5.77 7.56
N LEU A 140 -2.14 5.37 8.82
CA LEU A 140 -3.25 5.81 9.66
C LEU A 140 -3.21 7.32 9.90
N GLN A 141 -2.04 7.90 10.11
CA GLN A 141 -1.90 9.35 10.25
C GLN A 141 -2.29 10.07 8.95
N TYR A 142 -1.83 9.57 7.80
CA TYR A 142 -2.22 10.09 6.50
C TYR A 142 -3.75 10.03 6.29
N ILE A 143 -4.38 8.91 6.59
CA ILE A 143 -5.83 8.72 6.51
C ILE A 143 -6.55 9.76 7.38
N LYS A 144 -6.12 9.91 8.64
CA LYS A 144 -6.70 10.89 9.57
C LYS A 144 -6.62 12.34 9.07
N GLU A 145 -5.51 12.68 8.40
CA GLU A 145 -5.27 14.05 7.92
C GLU A 145 -5.97 14.36 6.59
N ASN A 146 -6.32 13.34 5.82
CA ASN A 146 -6.82 13.52 4.45
C ASN A 146 -8.25 12.99 4.23
N THR A 147 -8.86 12.33 5.21
CA THR A 147 -10.27 11.91 5.13
C THR A 147 -11.19 13.15 5.17
N THR A 148 -12.22 13.14 4.34
CA THR A 148 -13.30 14.15 4.35
C THR A 148 -14.65 13.45 4.40
N GLU A 149 -15.74 14.19 4.62
CA GLU A 149 -17.09 13.63 4.57
C GLU A 149 -17.46 13.14 3.17
N GLU A 150 -17.01 13.86 2.13
CA GLU A 150 -17.27 13.49 0.73
C GLU A 150 -16.37 12.32 0.26
N GLN A 151 -15.21 12.15 0.89
CA GLN A 151 -14.23 11.12 0.55
C GLN A 151 -13.64 10.48 1.81
N PRO A 152 -14.39 9.60 2.47
CA PRO A 152 -13.90 8.89 3.64
C PRO A 152 -12.79 7.90 3.28
N LEU A 153 -11.64 8.04 3.95
CA LEU A 153 -10.49 7.17 3.78
C LEU A 153 -10.37 6.17 4.93
N TYR A 154 -10.04 4.95 4.59
CA TYR A 154 -9.79 3.83 5.50
C TYR A 154 -8.54 3.06 5.06
N GLY A 155 -8.04 2.17 5.90
CA GLY A 155 -6.97 1.26 5.48
C GLY A 155 -5.93 0.99 6.55
N GLY A 156 -4.76 0.57 6.11
CA GLY A 156 -3.65 0.15 6.93
C GLY A 156 -2.91 -1.05 6.32
N VAL A 157 -2.08 -1.69 7.10
CA VAL A 157 -1.59 -3.01 6.76
C VAL A 157 -2.76 -3.98 6.80
N ILE A 158 -2.89 -4.78 5.73
CA ILE A 158 -3.85 -5.87 5.63
C ILE A 158 -3.11 -7.20 5.47
N LEU A 159 -3.55 -8.21 6.18
CA LEU A 159 -2.99 -9.56 6.11
C LEU A 159 -4.05 -10.63 6.07
N ARG A 160 -3.71 -11.77 5.48
CA ARG A 160 -4.57 -12.94 5.48
C ARG A 160 -4.29 -13.80 6.70
N LYS A 161 -5.34 -14.14 7.43
CA LYS A 161 -5.30 -15.13 8.50
C LYS A 161 -6.46 -16.08 8.31
N ASP A 162 -6.16 -17.35 8.13
CA ASP A 162 -7.10 -18.36 7.69
C ASP A 162 -7.81 -17.93 6.40
N GLU A 163 -9.13 -17.86 6.37
CA GLU A 163 -9.90 -17.41 5.20
C GLU A 163 -10.24 -15.91 5.23
N ASN A 164 -9.78 -15.16 6.26
CA ASN A 164 -10.16 -13.78 6.44
C ASN A 164 -9.01 -12.80 6.13
N TRP A 165 -9.37 -11.67 5.55
CA TRP A 165 -8.47 -10.52 5.44
C TRP A 165 -8.68 -9.58 6.62
N LEU A 166 -7.61 -9.37 7.40
CA LEU A 166 -7.65 -8.59 8.63
C LEU A 166 -6.82 -7.31 8.47
N PHE A 167 -7.35 -6.20 8.97
CA PHE A 167 -6.63 -4.94 9.10
C PHE A 167 -6.93 -4.27 10.44
N SER A 168 -6.01 -3.45 10.93
CA SER A 168 -6.23 -2.69 12.16
C SER A 168 -6.64 -1.25 11.83
N PRO A 169 -7.72 -0.72 12.41
CA PRO A 169 -8.03 0.70 12.39
C PRO A 169 -7.22 1.51 13.42
N LEU A 170 -6.41 0.85 14.23
CA LEU A 170 -5.63 1.43 15.32
C LEU A 170 -4.13 1.19 15.10
N PRO A 171 -3.25 2.05 15.68
CA PRO A 171 -1.81 1.84 15.64
C PRO A 171 -1.39 0.44 16.11
N ILE A 172 -0.42 -0.13 15.44
CA ILE A 172 0.11 -1.46 15.75
C ILE A 172 1.58 -1.40 16.18
N LYS A 173 2.03 -2.39 16.95
CA LYS A 173 3.42 -2.58 17.32
C LYS A 173 4.12 -3.62 16.43
N ASN A 174 3.36 -4.56 15.93
CA ASN A 174 3.81 -5.64 15.04
C ASN A 174 2.62 -6.24 14.29
N THR A 175 2.88 -7.14 13.35
CA THR A 175 1.86 -7.83 12.55
C THR A 175 1.55 -9.25 13.05
N THR A 176 2.05 -9.63 14.21
CA THR A 176 1.80 -10.97 14.80
C THR A 176 0.63 -10.97 15.77
N ASP A 177 0.36 -9.86 16.45
CA ASP A 177 -0.79 -9.69 17.33
C ASP A 177 -1.96 -9.09 16.56
N THR A 178 -2.89 -9.96 16.17
CA THR A 178 -4.08 -9.60 15.38
C THR A 178 -5.38 -9.68 16.16
N LEU A 179 -5.31 -9.74 17.49
CA LEU A 179 -6.50 -9.98 18.34
C LEU A 179 -7.61 -8.93 18.15
N ASN A 180 -7.22 -7.67 17.95
CA ASN A 180 -8.14 -6.54 17.83
C ASN A 180 -8.24 -6.02 16.37
N TRP A 181 -7.89 -6.84 15.39
CA TRP A 181 -8.00 -6.46 14.00
C TRP A 181 -9.38 -6.75 13.45
N ASN A 182 -9.86 -5.90 12.58
CA ASN A 182 -11.16 -6.03 11.93
C ASN A 182 -11.04 -6.90 10.67
N CYS A 183 -12.05 -7.68 10.39
CA CYS A 183 -12.16 -8.32 9.08
C CYS A 183 -12.53 -7.28 8.01
N PHE A 184 -11.86 -7.32 6.89
CA PHE A 184 -12.25 -6.57 5.70
C PHE A 184 -13.27 -7.40 4.91
N TYR A 185 -14.52 -7.00 5.00
CA TYR A 185 -15.62 -7.58 4.23
C TYR A 185 -16.15 -6.51 3.27
N PRO A 186 -15.92 -6.64 1.94
CA PRO A 186 -16.40 -5.66 0.97
C PRO A 186 -17.89 -5.37 1.02
N GLN A 187 -18.73 -6.34 1.41
CA GLN A 187 -20.17 -6.15 1.59
C GLN A 187 -20.53 -5.22 2.76
N ASN A 188 -19.62 -5.00 3.70
CA ASN A 188 -19.84 -4.19 4.91
C ASN A 188 -18.96 -2.92 4.94
N ALA A 189 -18.15 -2.72 3.91
CA ALA A 189 -17.13 -1.66 3.84
C ALA A 189 -17.70 -0.33 3.38
#